data_3935c883daaeb34d27cd557668a3c52b
#
_entry.id   3935c883daaeb34d27cd557668a3c52b
#
_cell.length_a   1.000
_cell.length_b   1.000
_cell.length_c   1.000
_cell.angle_alpha   90.00
_cell.angle_beta   90.00
_cell.angle_gamma   90.00
#
_symmetry.space_group_name_H-M   'P 1'
#
loop_
_entity.id
_entity.type
_entity.pdbx_description
1 polymer ?
#
loop_
_entity_poly.entity_id
_entity_poly.type
_entity_poly.pdbx_seq_one_letter_code
_entity_poly.pdbx_strand_id
1 'polypeptide(L)'
;MSRKRNIVCSLFVMLLTMSSCSWLDVSPSNEVNEEDMFSKGDGYRNALNGLYLKLSESSFYGRNLSWGFIEVLGQQYLTDFMERTSTYYKAAGYKYDDADVKSVISGFWSTAYNGIAGCNHLIFKVSETDLSVFQEREMERNMIWGEALALRALFHFDIMRLFAPSMETDDGKKYIPYVDSYPVISTTYYTNTEILKKIESDLLQARDLVAKCDIEEHPEWMETSYRMFARGMSSELPEEVFFAYRGYRMNYYAITALLARVYLWEKEYKKAFDCAEAVVKATHNDRLLFGFVGSSELGGDVKDSESLIFTVSNETLTDDFKPFITSDSKTRFLFSGSSIFEGSQEDQRGSSSMVGNQESVQYSKKYTLAEGTDGYDMIPVIRLSEMYYIMAEYYARNANFIEAGKMLDAVRSARGIISNTSNIISLDDFIGKLLKEIRKELIGEGQLYFQYKRLNNNSFADGVKFVFDRPENEEI
;
A
#
# COMPACT_ATOMS: atom_id res chain seq x y z
N MET A 1 -61.84 -44.30 -36.06
CA MET A 1 -61.06 -43.06 -36.35
C MET A 1 -60.58 -42.35 -35.15
N SER A 2 -61.12 -42.53 -33.97
CA SER A 2 -60.69 -41.81 -32.70
C SER A 2 -59.32 -42.21 -32.15
N ARG A 3 -58.95 -43.51 -32.17
CA ARG A 3 -57.72 -44.01 -31.58
C ARG A 3 -56.43 -43.55 -32.28
N LYS A 4 -56.45 -43.37 -33.61
CA LYS A 4 -55.29 -42.84 -34.37
C LYS A 4 -55.06 -41.34 -34.15
N ARG A 5 -56.14 -40.58 -33.91
CA ARG A 5 -56.08 -39.13 -33.66
C ARG A 5 -55.47 -38.82 -32.28
N ASN A 6 -55.73 -39.67 -31.28
CA ASN A 6 -55.12 -39.50 -29.92
C ASN A 6 -53.62 -39.85 -29.86
N ILE A 7 -53.17 -40.81 -30.69
CA ILE A 7 -51.78 -41.19 -30.81
C ILE A 7 -50.97 -40.07 -31.48
N VAL A 8 -51.52 -39.43 -32.53
CA VAL A 8 -50.88 -38.32 -33.23
C VAL A 8 -50.77 -37.06 -32.29
N CYS A 9 -51.82 -36.75 -31.51
CA CYS A 9 -51.83 -35.70 -30.55
C CYS A 9 -50.83 -35.97 -29.40
N SER A 10 -50.68 -37.19 -28.89
CA SER A 10 -49.70 -37.57 -27.88
C SER A 10 -48.26 -37.48 -28.40
N LEU A 11 -47.99 -37.87 -29.65
CA LEU A 11 -46.64 -37.70 -30.25
C LEU A 11 -46.29 -36.22 -30.47
N PHE A 12 -47.25 -35.37 -30.83
CA PHE A 12 -47.05 -33.94 -31.06
C PHE A 12 -46.77 -33.20 -29.75
N VAL A 13 -47.42 -33.57 -28.64
CA VAL A 13 -47.14 -33.04 -27.29
C VAL A 13 -45.79 -33.52 -26.78
N MET A 14 -45.36 -34.75 -27.10
CA MET A 14 -44.06 -35.29 -26.70
C MET A 14 -42.88 -34.67 -27.49
N LEU A 15 -43.12 -34.21 -28.73
CA LEU A 15 -42.12 -33.47 -29.52
C LEU A 15 -41.95 -32.00 -29.06
N LEU A 16 -42.97 -31.39 -28.44
CA LEU A 16 -42.92 -30.03 -27.93
C LEU A 16 -42.19 -29.92 -26.57
N THR A 17 -41.97 -31.04 -25.87
CA THR A 17 -41.25 -31.06 -24.59
C THR A 17 -39.73 -31.27 -24.74
N MET A 18 -39.24 -31.56 -25.95
CA MET A 18 -37.80 -31.75 -26.23
C MET A 18 -37.06 -30.48 -26.70
N SER A 19 -37.76 -29.35 -26.87
CA SER A 19 -37.16 -28.09 -27.33
C SER A 19 -36.97 -27.06 -26.22
N SER A 20 -37.03 -27.46 -24.93
CA SER A 20 -36.99 -26.55 -23.78
C SER A 20 -35.70 -26.62 -22.95
N CYS A 21 -34.53 -26.81 -23.57
CA CYS A 21 -33.27 -26.80 -22.80
C CYS A 21 -32.27 -25.68 -23.14
N SER A 22 -32.59 -24.83 -24.14
CA SER A 22 -31.64 -23.73 -24.45
C SER A 22 -32.13 -22.32 -24.04
N TRP A 23 -33.31 -22.20 -23.41
CA TRP A 23 -33.85 -20.91 -22.98
C TRP A 23 -33.54 -20.57 -21.51
N LEU A 24 -32.91 -21.48 -20.75
CA LEU A 24 -32.46 -21.24 -19.36
C LEU A 24 -30.96 -20.95 -19.24
N ASP A 25 -30.20 -21.03 -20.32
CA ASP A 25 -28.85 -20.50 -20.39
C ASP A 25 -28.85 -18.98 -20.72
N VAL A 26 -29.52 -18.20 -19.89
CA VAL A 26 -29.31 -16.76 -19.88
C VAL A 26 -28.07 -16.55 -19.00
N SER A 27 -26.89 -16.64 -19.60
CA SER A 27 -25.72 -15.97 -19.04
C SER A 27 -26.09 -14.49 -18.87
N PRO A 28 -26.01 -13.90 -17.68
CA PRO A 28 -26.21 -12.47 -17.52
C PRO A 28 -25.32 -11.77 -18.54
N SER A 29 -25.85 -10.88 -19.34
CA SER A 29 -25.11 -10.20 -20.43
C SER A 29 -23.94 -9.32 -19.94
N ASN A 30 -23.65 -9.34 -18.65
CA ASN A 30 -22.56 -8.63 -17.97
C ASN A 30 -21.54 -9.55 -17.28
N GLU A 31 -21.65 -10.88 -17.35
CA GLU A 31 -20.61 -11.77 -16.88
C GLU A 31 -19.65 -12.05 -18.04
N VAL A 32 -18.45 -11.49 -17.95
CA VAL A 32 -17.33 -11.87 -18.83
C VAL A 32 -16.96 -13.30 -18.48
N ASN A 33 -17.07 -14.23 -19.44
CA ASN A 33 -16.63 -15.60 -19.25
C ASN A 33 -15.12 -15.59 -18.96
N GLU A 34 -14.69 -16.32 -17.93
CA GLU A 34 -13.29 -16.42 -17.52
C GLU A 34 -12.36 -16.83 -18.69
N GLU A 35 -12.80 -17.79 -19.51
CA GLU A 35 -12.04 -18.23 -20.69
C GLU A 35 -11.88 -17.12 -21.72
N ASP A 36 -12.91 -16.32 -21.95
CA ASP A 36 -12.87 -15.17 -22.85
C ASP A 36 -11.97 -14.06 -22.30
N MET A 37 -12.03 -13.79 -20.99
CA MET A 37 -11.21 -12.80 -20.33
C MET A 37 -9.71 -13.08 -20.50
N PHE A 38 -9.28 -14.30 -20.22
CA PHE A 38 -7.87 -14.69 -20.30
C PHE A 38 -7.43 -15.22 -21.68
N SER A 39 -8.24 -15.02 -22.72
CA SER A 39 -7.85 -15.35 -24.09
C SER A 39 -6.90 -14.35 -24.74
N LYS A 40 -6.75 -13.14 -24.17
CA LYS A 40 -5.94 -12.02 -24.68
C LYS A 40 -5.18 -11.32 -23.55
N GLY A 41 -4.07 -10.67 -23.88
CA GLY A 41 -3.24 -9.91 -22.94
C GLY A 41 -4.01 -8.85 -22.15
N ASP A 42 -4.98 -8.18 -22.77
CA ASP A 42 -5.84 -7.19 -22.10
C ASP A 42 -6.59 -7.73 -20.89
N GLY A 43 -7.00 -8.99 -20.92
CA GLY A 43 -7.67 -9.62 -19.79
C GLY A 43 -6.74 -9.74 -18.56
N TYR A 44 -5.49 -10.09 -18.78
CA TYR A 44 -4.46 -10.15 -17.72
C TYR A 44 -4.14 -8.74 -17.19
N ARG A 45 -4.03 -7.74 -18.08
CA ARG A 45 -3.84 -6.33 -17.72
C ARG A 45 -4.98 -5.82 -16.86
N ASN A 46 -6.22 -6.10 -17.26
CA ASN A 46 -7.43 -5.69 -16.53
C ASN A 46 -7.53 -6.38 -15.17
N ALA A 47 -7.20 -7.68 -15.09
CA ALA A 47 -7.15 -8.40 -13.82
C ALA A 47 -6.13 -7.77 -12.86
N LEU A 48 -4.91 -7.46 -13.34
CA LEU A 48 -3.90 -6.80 -12.54
C LEU A 48 -4.33 -5.38 -12.11
N ASN A 49 -4.92 -4.59 -13.00
CA ASN A 49 -5.45 -3.25 -12.66
C ASN A 49 -6.55 -3.36 -11.58
N GLY A 50 -7.41 -4.39 -11.64
CA GLY A 50 -8.41 -4.66 -10.61
C GLY A 50 -7.79 -4.91 -9.22
N LEU A 51 -6.60 -5.51 -9.14
CA LEU A 51 -5.88 -5.68 -7.88
C LEU A 51 -5.36 -4.33 -7.31
N TYR A 52 -4.88 -3.43 -8.15
CA TYR A 52 -4.50 -2.07 -7.71
C TYR A 52 -5.72 -1.26 -7.25
N LEU A 53 -6.87 -1.39 -7.95
CA LEU A 53 -8.12 -0.79 -7.49
C LEU A 53 -8.55 -1.34 -6.13
N LYS A 54 -8.40 -2.66 -5.90
CA LYS A 54 -8.65 -3.28 -4.59
C LYS A 54 -7.74 -2.72 -3.51
N LEU A 55 -6.47 -2.48 -3.81
CA LEU A 55 -5.50 -1.89 -2.89
C LEU A 55 -5.87 -0.44 -2.52
N SER A 56 -6.45 0.32 -3.46
CA SER A 56 -6.86 1.72 -3.28
C SER A 56 -8.28 1.91 -2.70
N GLU A 57 -8.99 0.83 -2.35
CA GLU A 57 -10.28 0.97 -1.66
C GLU A 57 -10.16 1.72 -0.34
N SER A 58 -11.23 2.42 0.06
CA SER A 58 -11.27 3.16 1.33
C SER A 58 -11.17 2.25 2.57
N SER A 59 -11.49 0.96 2.43
CA SER A 59 -11.25 -0.08 3.45
C SER A 59 -9.78 -0.41 3.63
N PHE A 60 -8.91 -0.02 2.67
CA PHE A 60 -7.48 -0.29 2.68
C PHE A 60 -6.67 1.02 2.53
N TYR A 61 -5.73 1.14 1.55
CA TYR A 61 -4.89 2.34 1.40
C TYR A 61 -5.68 3.59 0.96
N GLY A 62 -6.84 3.45 0.33
CA GLY A 62 -7.69 4.59 -0.04
C GLY A 62 -8.06 5.49 1.13
N ARG A 63 -8.09 4.94 2.36
CA ARG A 63 -8.31 5.71 3.60
C ARG A 63 -7.74 5.03 4.83
N ASN A 64 -8.18 3.80 5.15
CA ASN A 64 -8.02 3.24 6.49
C ASN A 64 -6.59 2.84 6.84
N LEU A 65 -5.77 2.37 5.87
CA LEU A 65 -4.33 2.09 6.07
C LEU A 65 -3.41 3.30 5.86
N SER A 66 -3.94 4.42 5.38
CA SER A 66 -3.21 5.66 5.16
C SER A 66 -3.68 6.73 6.14
N TRP A 67 -4.40 7.73 5.66
CA TRP A 67 -4.78 8.92 6.39
C TRP A 67 -5.98 8.76 7.36
N GLY A 68 -6.62 7.60 7.41
CA GLY A 68 -7.82 7.35 8.21
C GLY A 68 -7.55 6.59 9.51
N PHE A 69 -8.02 5.34 9.57
CA PHE A 69 -8.10 4.56 10.80
C PHE A 69 -6.74 4.31 11.48
N ILE A 70 -5.72 3.90 10.72
CA ILE A 70 -4.39 3.62 11.28
C ILE A 70 -3.69 4.89 11.77
N GLU A 71 -3.91 6.02 11.09
CA GLU A 71 -3.37 7.32 11.52
C GLU A 71 -3.99 7.78 12.84
N VAL A 72 -5.28 7.51 13.02
CA VAL A 72 -5.98 7.73 14.29
C VAL A 72 -5.41 6.85 15.42
N LEU A 73 -5.16 5.56 15.15
CA LEU A 73 -4.51 4.67 16.12
C LEU A 73 -3.10 5.12 16.48
N GLY A 74 -2.38 5.74 15.54
CA GLY A 74 -1.07 6.36 15.76
C GLY A 74 -1.12 7.67 16.54
N GLN A 75 -2.30 8.12 17.01
CA GLN A 75 -2.52 9.38 17.75
C GLN A 75 -1.99 10.62 17.00
N GLN A 76 -2.12 10.62 15.67
CA GLN A 76 -1.69 11.75 14.87
C GLN A 76 -2.70 12.90 14.90
N TYR A 77 -3.98 12.58 15.06
CA TYR A 77 -5.05 13.56 15.10
C TYR A 77 -5.57 13.80 16.52
N LEU A 78 -6.01 15.04 16.78
CA LEU A 78 -6.57 15.46 18.07
C LEU A 78 -8.01 14.97 18.22
N THR A 79 -8.29 14.19 19.25
CA THR A 79 -9.60 13.62 19.53
C THR A 79 -10.65 14.66 19.92
N ASP A 80 -10.21 15.86 20.36
CA ASP A 80 -11.11 16.99 20.68
C ASP A 80 -11.93 17.47 19.47
N PHE A 81 -11.47 17.15 18.26
CA PHE A 81 -12.15 17.47 17.00
C PHE A 81 -12.92 16.28 16.41
N MET A 82 -13.13 15.22 17.18
CA MET A 82 -13.88 14.05 16.77
C MET A 82 -15.16 13.91 17.57
N GLU A 83 -16.28 13.65 16.89
CA GLU A 83 -17.54 13.32 17.57
C GLU A 83 -17.34 12.04 18.39
N ARG A 84 -17.73 12.07 19.68
CA ARG A 84 -17.50 10.96 20.63
C ARG A 84 -18.15 9.64 20.22
N THR A 85 -19.20 9.71 19.41
CA THR A 85 -19.91 8.54 18.87
C THR A 85 -19.29 8.02 17.58
N SER A 86 -18.35 8.76 16.96
CA SER A 86 -17.72 8.34 15.71
C SER A 86 -16.81 7.12 15.90
N THR A 87 -16.73 6.30 14.86
CA THR A 87 -15.80 5.16 14.79
C THR A 87 -14.35 5.57 15.08
N TYR A 88 -13.92 6.73 14.57
CA TYR A 88 -12.57 7.24 14.76
C TYR A 88 -12.27 7.65 16.21
N TYR A 89 -13.22 8.29 16.91
CA TYR A 89 -13.04 8.59 18.33
C TYR A 89 -12.92 7.32 19.18
N LYS A 90 -13.78 6.33 18.90
CA LYS A 90 -13.73 5.03 19.57
C LYS A 90 -12.42 4.29 19.26
N ALA A 91 -11.95 4.34 18.01
CA ALA A 91 -10.68 3.76 17.57
C ALA A 91 -9.49 4.44 18.27
N ALA A 92 -9.46 5.76 18.40
CA ALA A 92 -8.44 6.49 19.14
C ALA A 92 -8.32 6.05 20.60
N GLY A 93 -9.40 5.54 21.19
CA GLY A 93 -9.44 4.92 22.53
C GLY A 93 -9.25 3.42 22.53
N TYR A 94 -8.82 2.80 21.42
CA TYR A 94 -8.57 1.35 21.25
C TYR A 94 -9.76 0.46 21.63
N LYS A 95 -10.99 0.96 21.40
CA LYS A 95 -12.25 0.23 21.73
C LYS A 95 -12.60 -0.75 20.62
N TYR A 96 -11.81 -1.78 20.45
CA TYR A 96 -11.97 -2.74 19.35
C TYR A 96 -13.21 -3.63 19.48
N ASP A 97 -13.81 -3.70 20.67
CA ASP A 97 -15.07 -4.43 20.91
C ASP A 97 -16.32 -3.67 20.41
N ASP A 98 -16.19 -2.38 20.07
CA ASP A 98 -17.29 -1.59 19.51
C ASP A 98 -17.66 -2.10 18.10
N ALA A 99 -18.95 -2.19 17.80
CA ALA A 99 -19.44 -2.77 16.55
C ALA A 99 -18.94 -2.02 15.28
N ASP A 100 -18.88 -0.68 15.33
CA ASP A 100 -18.42 0.11 14.20
C ASP A 100 -16.92 -0.05 13.99
N VAL A 101 -16.15 -0.14 15.08
CA VAL A 101 -14.69 -0.39 15.03
C VAL A 101 -14.41 -1.80 14.53
N LYS A 102 -15.13 -2.83 15.03
CA LYS A 102 -15.05 -4.22 14.53
C LYS A 102 -15.33 -4.29 13.03
N SER A 103 -16.32 -3.54 12.54
CA SER A 103 -16.64 -3.50 11.11
C SER A 103 -15.46 -3.00 10.26
N VAL A 104 -14.74 -1.95 10.70
CA VAL A 104 -13.53 -1.50 10.01
C VAL A 104 -12.43 -2.53 10.05
N ILE A 105 -12.19 -3.14 11.22
CA ILE A 105 -11.17 -4.20 11.39
C ILE A 105 -11.46 -5.40 10.49
N SER A 106 -12.72 -5.86 10.44
CA SER A 106 -13.14 -6.94 9.53
C SER A 106 -12.99 -6.53 8.05
N GLY A 107 -13.17 -5.24 7.74
CA GLY A 107 -12.94 -4.68 6.41
C GLY A 107 -11.50 -4.86 5.92
N PHE A 108 -10.49 -4.68 6.78
CA PHE A 108 -9.09 -4.96 6.42
C PHE A 108 -8.90 -6.42 5.99
N TRP A 109 -9.42 -7.34 6.79
CA TRP A 109 -9.32 -8.78 6.53
C TRP A 109 -9.97 -9.15 5.20
N SER A 110 -11.24 -8.80 5.02
CA SER A 110 -12.00 -9.16 3.82
C SER A 110 -11.40 -8.54 2.56
N THR A 111 -11.00 -7.27 2.59
CA THR A 111 -10.38 -6.61 1.43
C THR A 111 -9.07 -7.28 1.05
N ALA A 112 -8.21 -7.58 2.03
CA ALA A 112 -6.93 -8.22 1.77
C ALA A 112 -7.08 -9.64 1.22
N TYR A 113 -7.91 -10.49 1.83
CA TYR A 113 -8.08 -11.87 1.34
C TYR A 113 -8.81 -11.95 0.00
N ASN A 114 -9.70 -11.01 -0.32
CA ASN A 114 -10.24 -10.87 -1.67
C ASN A 114 -9.14 -10.47 -2.67
N GLY A 115 -8.26 -9.53 -2.31
CA GLY A 115 -7.08 -9.18 -3.10
C GLY A 115 -6.15 -10.37 -3.31
N ILE A 116 -5.84 -11.13 -2.25
CA ILE A 116 -5.01 -12.34 -2.29
C ILE A 116 -5.62 -13.40 -3.22
N ALA A 117 -6.93 -13.62 -3.15
CA ALA A 117 -7.61 -14.56 -4.03
C ALA A 117 -7.47 -14.15 -5.51
N GLY A 118 -7.65 -12.86 -5.81
CA GLY A 118 -7.43 -12.32 -7.15
C GLY A 118 -5.97 -12.44 -7.61
N CYS A 119 -4.99 -12.19 -6.72
CA CYS A 119 -3.56 -12.41 -7.02
C CYS A 119 -3.29 -13.88 -7.36
N ASN A 120 -3.78 -14.80 -6.55
CA ASN A 120 -3.58 -16.24 -6.79
C ASN A 120 -4.19 -16.70 -8.10
N HIS A 121 -5.40 -16.21 -8.43
CA HIS A 121 -6.03 -16.52 -9.71
C HIS A 121 -5.20 -15.99 -10.89
N LEU A 122 -4.76 -14.73 -10.84
CA LEU A 122 -3.94 -14.14 -11.89
C LEU A 122 -2.59 -14.85 -12.03
N ILE A 123 -1.91 -15.17 -10.91
CA ILE A 123 -0.64 -15.92 -10.89
C ILE A 123 -0.82 -17.29 -11.54
N PHE A 124 -1.88 -18.02 -11.19
CA PHE A 124 -2.19 -19.31 -11.80
C PHE A 124 -2.35 -19.19 -13.31
N LYS A 125 -3.15 -18.24 -13.77
CA LYS A 125 -3.40 -18.05 -15.21
C LYS A 125 -2.14 -17.62 -15.96
N VAL A 126 -1.40 -16.61 -15.47
CA VAL A 126 -0.26 -16.04 -16.19
C VAL A 126 0.93 -17.00 -16.26
N SER A 127 1.10 -17.88 -15.28
CA SER A 127 2.21 -18.86 -15.25
C SER A 127 2.11 -19.93 -16.32
N GLU A 128 0.91 -20.29 -16.76
CA GLU A 128 0.65 -21.36 -17.72
C GLU A 128 0.38 -20.84 -19.15
N THR A 129 0.30 -19.53 -19.34
CA THR A 129 -0.12 -18.91 -20.60
C THR A 129 1.03 -18.81 -21.60
N ASP A 130 0.72 -19.13 -22.88
CA ASP A 130 1.65 -18.96 -23.99
C ASP A 130 2.03 -17.48 -24.19
N LEU A 131 3.32 -17.23 -24.45
CA LEU A 131 3.84 -15.88 -24.65
C LEU A 131 3.18 -15.13 -25.80
N SER A 132 2.62 -15.83 -26.79
CA SER A 132 1.95 -15.19 -27.93
C SER A 132 0.67 -14.44 -27.57
N VAL A 133 0.13 -14.67 -26.39
CA VAL A 133 -1.04 -13.95 -25.84
C VAL A 133 -0.68 -12.51 -25.49
N PHE A 134 0.59 -12.26 -25.12
CA PHE A 134 1.08 -10.96 -24.69
C PHE A 134 1.75 -10.21 -25.85
N GLN A 135 1.46 -8.92 -25.96
CA GLN A 135 2.03 -8.05 -27.01
C GLN A 135 3.56 -7.96 -26.85
N GLU A 136 4.05 -7.67 -25.65
CA GLU A 136 5.48 -7.59 -25.30
C GLU A 136 6.01 -8.94 -24.78
N ARG A 137 5.38 -10.02 -25.21
CA ARG A 137 5.87 -11.40 -24.98
C ARG A 137 6.25 -11.64 -23.52
N GLU A 138 7.50 -12.04 -23.32
CA GLU A 138 8.04 -12.41 -22.01
C GLU A 138 8.10 -11.24 -21.03
N MET A 139 8.45 -10.04 -21.49
CA MET A 139 8.52 -8.85 -20.65
C MET A 139 7.16 -8.57 -20.00
N GLU A 140 6.11 -8.50 -20.78
CA GLU A 140 4.75 -8.22 -20.28
C GLU A 140 4.24 -9.33 -19.35
N ARG A 141 4.40 -10.59 -19.74
CA ARG A 141 4.05 -11.74 -18.89
C ARG A 141 4.75 -11.66 -17.54
N ASN A 142 6.07 -11.46 -17.55
CA ASN A 142 6.88 -11.43 -16.34
C ASN A 142 6.53 -10.24 -15.46
N MET A 143 6.23 -9.07 -16.07
CA MET A 143 5.77 -7.90 -15.35
C MET A 143 4.43 -8.17 -14.64
N ILE A 144 3.44 -8.71 -15.34
CA ILE A 144 2.12 -9.03 -14.76
C ILE A 144 2.25 -10.05 -13.63
N TRP A 145 3.04 -11.10 -13.85
CA TRP A 145 3.28 -12.15 -12.87
C TRP A 145 4.02 -11.62 -11.63
N GLY A 146 5.09 -10.88 -11.83
CA GLY A 146 5.88 -10.30 -10.74
C GLY A 146 5.07 -9.30 -9.91
N GLU A 147 4.31 -8.41 -10.55
CA GLU A 147 3.44 -7.47 -9.83
C GLU A 147 2.34 -8.19 -9.04
N ALA A 148 1.74 -9.25 -9.57
CA ALA A 148 0.74 -10.04 -8.84
C ALA A 148 1.32 -10.74 -7.61
N LEU A 149 2.56 -11.29 -7.70
CA LEU A 149 3.29 -11.86 -6.56
C LEU A 149 3.60 -10.79 -5.50
N ALA A 150 4.07 -9.61 -5.92
CA ALA A 150 4.40 -8.52 -5.02
C ALA A 150 3.15 -7.98 -4.29
N LEU A 151 2.01 -7.87 -4.98
CA LEU A 151 0.74 -7.48 -4.37
C LEU A 151 0.24 -8.53 -3.38
N ARG A 152 0.35 -9.83 -3.70
CA ARG A 152 0.02 -10.92 -2.77
C ARG A 152 0.85 -10.81 -1.49
N ALA A 153 2.14 -10.58 -1.63
CA ALA A 153 3.05 -10.38 -0.51
C ALA A 153 2.69 -9.14 0.32
N LEU A 154 2.37 -8.01 -0.32
CA LEU A 154 1.96 -6.79 0.36
C LEU A 154 0.67 -6.99 1.17
N PHE A 155 -0.37 -7.59 0.57
CA PHE A 155 -1.62 -7.89 1.28
C PHE A 155 -1.38 -8.77 2.52
N HIS A 156 -0.60 -9.85 2.38
CA HIS A 156 -0.27 -10.72 3.53
C HIS A 156 0.56 -10.00 4.58
N PHE A 157 1.52 -9.17 4.18
CA PHE A 157 2.33 -8.40 5.11
C PHE A 157 1.50 -7.40 5.91
N ASP A 158 0.55 -6.72 5.27
CA ASP A 158 -0.34 -5.77 5.96
C ASP A 158 -1.26 -6.49 6.94
N ILE A 159 -1.86 -7.62 6.55
CA ILE A 159 -2.67 -8.42 7.47
C ILE A 159 -1.84 -8.95 8.63
N MET A 160 -0.62 -9.41 8.39
CA MET A 160 0.29 -9.81 9.46
C MET A 160 0.58 -8.64 10.41
N ARG A 161 0.89 -7.45 9.89
CA ARG A 161 1.14 -6.26 10.72
C ARG A 161 -0.07 -5.83 11.56
N LEU A 162 -1.30 -6.13 11.11
CA LEU A 162 -2.53 -5.80 11.82
C LEU A 162 -2.93 -6.88 12.83
N PHE A 163 -2.94 -8.15 12.43
CA PHE A 163 -3.58 -9.26 13.17
C PHE A 163 -2.60 -10.17 13.92
N ALA A 164 -1.29 -9.97 13.78
CA ALA A 164 -0.28 -10.71 14.51
C ALA A 164 0.57 -9.77 15.38
N PRO A 165 1.23 -10.25 16.45
CA PRO A 165 2.20 -9.45 17.21
C PRO A 165 3.40 -9.08 16.33
N SER A 166 4.15 -8.04 16.73
CA SER A 166 5.44 -7.75 16.09
C SER A 166 6.47 -8.81 16.48
N MET A 167 7.59 -8.87 15.74
CA MET A 167 8.70 -9.77 16.08
C MET A 167 9.37 -9.41 17.43
N GLU A 168 9.04 -8.26 18.04
CA GLU A 168 9.48 -7.89 19.38
C GLU A 168 8.68 -8.62 20.47
N THR A 169 7.41 -8.94 20.19
CA THR A 169 6.48 -9.56 21.13
C THR A 169 5.90 -10.88 20.62
N ASP A 170 6.54 -11.48 19.60
CA ASP A 170 6.10 -12.73 19.00
C ASP A 170 6.14 -13.89 20.03
N ASP A 171 5.06 -14.61 20.15
CA ASP A 171 4.89 -15.74 21.06
C ASP A 171 4.92 -17.11 20.33
N GLY A 172 5.25 -17.11 19.05
CA GLY A 172 5.35 -18.31 18.21
C GLY A 172 4.02 -18.96 17.84
N LYS A 173 2.88 -18.32 18.16
CA LYS A 173 1.57 -18.81 17.74
C LYS A 173 1.29 -18.53 16.26
N LYS A 174 0.28 -19.20 15.75
CA LYS A 174 -0.21 -19.06 14.37
C LYS A 174 -1.36 -18.06 14.34
N TYR A 175 -1.14 -16.92 13.69
CA TYR A 175 -2.09 -15.82 13.72
C TYR A 175 -2.93 -15.68 12.45
N ILE A 176 -2.31 -15.85 11.28
CA ILE A 176 -2.96 -15.64 10.00
C ILE A 176 -2.64 -16.78 9.02
N PRO A 177 -3.49 -17.06 8.04
CA PRO A 177 -3.16 -17.96 6.95
C PRO A 177 -2.32 -17.24 5.89
N TYR A 178 -1.44 -17.99 5.22
CA TYR A 178 -0.82 -17.57 3.97
C TYR A 178 -1.43 -18.39 2.83
N VAL A 179 -2.19 -17.72 1.96
CA VAL A 179 -2.91 -18.36 0.86
C VAL A 179 -2.18 -18.10 -0.44
N ASP A 180 -1.57 -19.14 -1.02
CA ASP A 180 -0.69 -19.07 -2.18
C ASP A 180 -1.07 -20.00 -3.33
N SER A 181 -2.31 -20.51 -3.33
CA SER A 181 -2.80 -21.42 -4.35
C SER A 181 -4.17 -21.03 -4.91
N TYR A 182 -4.43 -21.44 -6.15
CA TYR A 182 -5.72 -21.36 -6.81
C TYR A 182 -6.03 -22.68 -7.54
N PRO A 183 -7.23 -23.27 -7.37
CA PRO A 183 -8.21 -22.90 -6.35
C PRO A 183 -7.69 -23.15 -4.93
N VAL A 184 -8.28 -22.48 -3.95
CA VAL A 184 -7.92 -22.68 -2.53
C VAL A 184 -8.41 -24.06 -2.10
N ILE A 185 -7.48 -24.95 -1.74
CA ILE A 185 -7.79 -26.32 -1.31
C ILE A 185 -7.98 -26.40 0.21
N SER A 186 -7.16 -25.66 0.95
CA SER A 186 -7.22 -25.58 2.41
C SER A 186 -6.57 -24.29 2.90
N THR A 187 -7.04 -23.82 4.07
CA THR A 187 -6.46 -22.65 4.72
C THR A 187 -5.58 -23.12 5.87
N THR A 188 -4.28 -22.86 5.77
CA THR A 188 -3.30 -23.20 6.81
C THR A 188 -2.79 -21.93 7.47
N TYR A 189 -2.88 -21.89 8.80
CA TYR A 189 -2.32 -20.81 9.62
C TYR A 189 -0.84 -21.04 9.90
N TYR A 190 -0.08 -19.95 9.94
CA TYR A 190 1.37 -19.97 10.08
C TYR A 190 1.83 -19.08 11.23
N THR A 191 3.03 -19.35 11.75
CA THR A 191 3.75 -18.45 12.65
C THR A 191 4.26 -17.22 11.92
N ASN A 192 4.56 -16.13 12.64
CA ASN A 192 5.11 -14.93 12.04
C ASN A 192 6.36 -15.20 11.19
N THR A 193 7.28 -16.04 11.69
CA THR A 193 8.51 -16.41 10.96
C THR A 193 8.19 -17.16 9.66
N GLU A 194 7.21 -18.07 9.66
CA GLU A 194 6.81 -18.80 8.45
C GLU A 194 6.15 -17.87 7.43
N ILE A 195 5.30 -16.92 7.88
CA ILE A 195 4.67 -15.91 7.03
C ILE A 195 5.73 -15.02 6.37
N LEU A 196 6.69 -14.50 7.15
CA LEU A 196 7.74 -13.62 6.62
C LEU A 196 8.61 -14.31 5.57
N LYS A 197 8.93 -15.60 5.76
CA LYS A 197 9.66 -16.38 4.74
C LYS A 197 8.87 -16.55 3.45
N LYS A 198 7.56 -16.74 3.52
CA LYS A 198 6.70 -16.83 2.33
C LYS A 198 6.60 -15.48 1.61
N ILE A 199 6.45 -14.38 2.37
CA ILE A 199 6.50 -13.01 1.84
C ILE A 199 7.84 -12.73 1.17
N GLU A 200 8.97 -13.06 1.81
CA GLU A 200 10.31 -12.93 1.24
C GLU A 200 10.43 -13.68 -0.09
N SER A 201 9.96 -14.93 -0.14
CA SER A 201 10.00 -15.76 -1.34
C SER A 201 9.21 -15.14 -2.49
N ASP A 202 7.98 -14.67 -2.24
CA ASP A 202 7.16 -14.01 -3.25
C ASP A 202 7.82 -12.73 -3.77
N LEU A 203 8.36 -11.90 -2.87
CA LEU A 203 9.00 -10.63 -3.24
C LEU A 203 10.31 -10.83 -4.02
N LEU A 204 11.12 -11.82 -3.67
CA LEU A 204 12.34 -12.12 -4.41
C LEU A 204 12.01 -12.59 -5.83
N GLN A 205 11.07 -13.53 -5.99
CA GLN A 205 10.61 -13.97 -7.30
C GLN A 205 9.99 -12.82 -8.10
N ALA A 206 9.15 -12.00 -7.46
CA ALA A 206 8.54 -10.83 -8.08
C ALA A 206 9.58 -9.86 -8.62
N ARG A 207 10.60 -9.54 -7.81
CA ARG A 207 11.68 -8.63 -8.18
C ARG A 207 12.45 -9.11 -9.40
N ASP A 208 12.78 -10.40 -9.42
CA ASP A 208 13.52 -11.00 -10.55
C ASP A 208 12.67 -10.97 -11.84
N LEU A 209 11.36 -11.18 -11.74
CA LEU A 209 10.45 -11.14 -12.89
C LEU A 209 10.30 -9.73 -13.47
N VAL A 210 10.08 -8.70 -12.62
CA VAL A 210 9.90 -7.31 -13.10
C VAL A 210 11.21 -6.66 -13.53
N ALA A 211 12.37 -7.20 -13.14
CA ALA A 211 13.68 -6.68 -13.52
C ALA A 211 13.86 -6.58 -15.03
N LYS A 212 13.27 -7.52 -15.79
CA LYS A 212 13.33 -7.51 -17.25
C LYS A 212 12.78 -6.20 -17.83
N CYS A 213 11.64 -5.72 -17.36
CA CYS A 213 11.08 -4.46 -17.79
C CYS A 213 11.87 -3.27 -17.21
N ASP A 214 11.98 -3.21 -15.88
CA ASP A 214 12.34 -1.99 -15.16
C ASP A 214 13.86 -1.72 -15.12
N ILE A 215 14.69 -2.75 -15.39
CA ILE A 215 16.16 -2.66 -15.28
C ILE A 215 16.84 -2.97 -16.62
N GLU A 216 16.34 -3.98 -17.37
CA GLU A 216 17.04 -4.48 -18.55
C GLU A 216 16.57 -3.77 -19.84
N GLU A 217 15.25 -3.69 -20.04
CA GLU A 217 14.68 -3.18 -21.30
C GLU A 217 14.34 -1.70 -21.25
N HIS A 218 13.76 -1.21 -20.13
CA HIS A 218 13.24 0.15 -20.01
C HIS A 218 13.63 0.86 -18.69
N PRO A 219 14.92 0.96 -18.35
CA PRO A 219 15.35 1.64 -17.12
C PRO A 219 14.97 3.14 -17.10
N GLU A 220 14.81 3.79 -18.26
CA GLU A 220 14.34 5.16 -18.40
C GLU A 220 12.94 5.37 -17.81
N TRP A 221 12.07 4.36 -17.84
CA TRP A 221 10.72 4.45 -17.27
C TRP A 221 10.72 4.59 -15.74
N MET A 222 11.88 4.38 -15.10
CA MET A 222 12.05 4.59 -13.65
C MET A 222 12.41 6.04 -13.30
N GLU A 223 12.74 6.90 -14.25
CA GLU A 223 12.94 8.34 -13.99
C GLU A 223 11.64 9.01 -13.53
N THR A 224 11.69 10.00 -12.64
CA THR A 224 10.49 10.59 -12.02
C THR A 224 9.47 11.10 -13.02
N SER A 225 9.91 11.75 -14.10
CA SER A 225 9.04 12.30 -15.15
C SER A 225 8.19 11.21 -15.82
N TYR A 226 8.78 10.03 -16.08
CA TYR A 226 8.10 8.90 -16.70
C TYR A 226 7.30 8.11 -15.66
N ARG A 227 7.94 7.77 -14.55
CA ARG A 227 7.39 6.94 -13.47
C ARG A 227 6.12 7.53 -12.86
N MET A 228 6.10 8.85 -12.61
CA MET A 228 5.00 9.49 -11.91
C MET A 228 4.00 10.19 -12.84
N PHE A 229 4.46 10.71 -13.99
CA PHE A 229 3.65 11.60 -14.81
C PHE A 229 3.54 11.18 -16.27
N ALA A 230 4.18 10.08 -16.69
CA ALA A 230 4.29 9.64 -18.09
C ALA A 230 4.71 10.81 -19.03
N ARG A 231 5.67 11.62 -18.61
CA ARG A 231 6.19 12.77 -19.35
C ARG A 231 7.63 12.53 -19.76
N GLY A 232 7.92 12.75 -21.03
CA GLY A 232 9.24 12.60 -21.64
C GLY A 232 9.21 12.87 -23.13
N MET A 233 10.30 12.54 -23.84
CA MET A 233 10.27 12.57 -25.30
C MET A 233 9.35 11.44 -25.79
N SER A 234 8.53 11.73 -26.80
CA SER A 234 7.53 10.77 -27.30
C SER A 234 8.12 9.43 -27.79
N SER A 235 9.43 9.42 -28.14
CA SER A 235 10.15 8.20 -28.53
C SER A 235 10.58 7.31 -27.36
N GLU A 236 10.49 7.81 -26.12
CA GLU A 236 10.91 7.12 -24.90
C GLU A 236 9.72 6.70 -24.03
N LEU A 237 8.51 7.20 -24.35
CA LEU A 237 7.30 6.79 -23.67
C LEU A 237 6.82 5.46 -24.22
N PRO A 238 6.25 4.58 -23.36
CA PRO A 238 5.61 3.37 -23.83
C PRO A 238 4.43 3.70 -24.77
N GLU A 239 4.27 2.92 -25.83
CA GLU A 239 3.14 3.10 -26.77
C GLU A 239 1.79 2.90 -26.10
N GLU A 240 1.75 2.03 -25.08
CA GLU A 240 0.55 1.73 -24.33
C GLU A 240 0.61 2.22 -22.88
N VAL A 241 -0.46 2.87 -22.45
CA VAL A 241 -0.62 3.42 -21.09
C VAL A 241 -0.39 2.37 -20.00
N PHE A 242 -0.65 1.10 -20.28
CA PHE A 242 -0.45 0.00 -19.34
C PHE A 242 1.00 -0.08 -18.81
N PHE A 243 1.99 0.24 -19.62
CA PHE A 243 3.41 0.22 -19.25
C PHE A 243 3.89 1.54 -18.65
N ALA A 244 3.08 2.60 -18.73
CA ALA A 244 3.39 3.90 -18.15
C ALA A 244 3.12 3.92 -16.62
N TYR A 245 3.47 5.04 -15.98
CA TYR A 245 3.18 5.29 -14.57
C TYR A 245 3.72 4.20 -13.63
N ARG A 246 4.97 3.77 -13.85
CA ARG A 246 5.60 2.71 -13.06
C ARG A 246 5.67 3.01 -11.55
N GLY A 247 5.54 4.26 -11.12
CA GLY A 247 5.49 4.67 -9.71
C GLY A 247 4.17 4.30 -9.00
N TYR A 248 3.13 4.01 -9.78
CA TYR A 248 1.85 3.50 -9.26
C TYR A 248 1.77 1.97 -9.29
N ARG A 249 2.89 1.31 -9.57
CA ARG A 249 2.95 -0.13 -9.75
C ARG A 249 4.05 -0.73 -8.89
N MET A 250 3.96 -2.04 -8.62
CA MET A 250 5.01 -2.81 -7.96
C MET A 250 6.20 -3.01 -8.91
N ASN A 251 6.91 -1.90 -9.18
CA ASN A 251 8.15 -1.90 -9.94
C ASN A 251 9.30 -2.51 -9.14
N TYR A 252 10.44 -2.73 -9.78
CA TYR A 252 11.64 -3.32 -9.18
C TYR A 252 12.06 -2.63 -7.87
N TYR A 253 12.06 -1.30 -7.84
CA TYR A 253 12.47 -0.53 -6.66
C TYR A 253 11.38 -0.51 -5.58
N ALA A 254 10.11 -0.54 -5.96
CA ALA A 254 8.99 -0.67 -5.02
C ALA A 254 9.05 -2.02 -4.28
N ILE A 255 9.35 -3.11 -5.01
CA ILE A 255 9.53 -4.44 -4.43
C ILE A 255 10.79 -4.48 -3.54
N THR A 256 11.89 -3.85 -3.98
CA THR A 256 13.13 -3.78 -3.19
C THR A 256 12.93 -2.98 -1.90
N ALA A 257 12.19 -1.87 -1.95
CA ALA A 257 11.84 -1.07 -0.78
C ALA A 257 10.87 -1.81 0.16
N LEU A 258 9.93 -2.59 -0.39
CA LEU A 258 9.07 -3.45 0.42
C LEU A 258 9.86 -4.58 1.10
N LEU A 259 10.84 -5.18 0.42
CA LEU A 259 11.79 -6.12 1.05
C LEU A 259 12.55 -5.47 2.21
N ALA A 260 13.02 -4.22 2.04
CA ALA A 260 13.68 -3.48 3.13
C ALA A 260 12.75 -3.33 4.35
N ARG A 261 11.47 -3.00 4.13
CA ARG A 261 10.45 -2.88 5.19
C ARG A 261 10.16 -4.24 5.86
N VAL A 262 10.07 -5.32 5.08
CA VAL A 262 9.85 -6.68 5.58
C VAL A 262 11.03 -7.15 6.42
N TYR A 263 12.25 -7.01 5.93
CA TYR A 263 13.47 -7.35 6.67
C TYR A 263 13.64 -6.52 7.95
N LEU A 264 13.28 -5.24 7.92
CA LEU A 264 13.26 -4.42 9.12
C LEU A 264 12.27 -4.96 10.17
N TRP A 265 11.09 -5.41 9.72
CA TRP A 265 10.08 -6.03 10.59
C TRP A 265 10.58 -7.36 11.17
N GLU A 266 11.29 -8.16 10.36
CA GLU A 266 11.90 -9.45 10.74
C GLU A 266 13.13 -9.28 11.66
N LYS A 267 13.65 -8.05 11.84
CA LYS A 267 14.91 -7.70 12.54
C LYS A 267 16.19 -8.15 11.79
N GLU A 268 16.06 -8.46 10.51
CA GLU A 268 17.18 -8.72 9.61
C GLU A 268 17.80 -7.41 9.12
N TYR A 269 18.34 -6.62 10.07
CA TYR A 269 18.75 -5.23 9.84
C TYR A 269 19.76 -5.05 8.72
N LYS A 270 20.67 -6.03 8.49
CA LYS A 270 21.65 -5.93 7.42
C LYS A 270 20.98 -6.10 6.05
N LYS A 271 20.07 -7.07 5.91
CA LYS A 271 19.31 -7.26 4.66
C LYS A 271 18.41 -6.03 4.39
N ALA A 272 17.80 -5.48 5.44
CA ALA A 272 17.00 -4.26 5.34
C ALA A 272 17.84 -3.07 4.84
N PHE A 273 19.04 -2.90 5.41
CA PHE A 273 20.00 -1.89 4.97
C PHE A 273 20.40 -2.06 3.51
N ASP A 274 20.77 -3.28 3.09
CA ASP A 274 21.22 -3.54 1.72
C ASP A 274 20.14 -3.22 0.68
N CYS A 275 18.88 -3.59 0.95
CA CYS A 275 17.76 -3.25 0.10
C CYS A 275 17.48 -1.74 0.08
N ALA A 276 17.51 -1.08 1.24
CA ALA A 276 17.31 0.36 1.33
C ALA A 276 18.41 1.15 0.60
N GLU A 277 19.68 0.74 0.79
CA GLU A 277 20.83 1.35 0.12
C GLU A 277 20.75 1.18 -1.40
N ALA A 278 20.30 0.01 -1.89
CA ALA A 278 20.12 -0.24 -3.31
C ALA A 278 19.11 0.74 -3.94
N VAL A 279 18.04 1.09 -3.22
CA VAL A 279 17.06 2.08 -3.69
C VAL A 279 17.64 3.51 -3.63
N VAL A 280 18.28 3.88 -2.52
CA VAL A 280 18.87 5.23 -2.34
C VAL A 280 19.95 5.53 -3.38
N LYS A 281 20.71 4.52 -3.80
CA LYS A 281 21.79 4.63 -4.79
C LYS A 281 21.36 4.33 -6.22
N ALA A 282 20.09 4.04 -6.45
CA ALA A 282 19.58 3.71 -7.79
C ALA A 282 19.80 4.88 -8.77
N THR A 283 20.41 4.59 -9.92
CA THR A 283 20.74 5.58 -10.94
C THR A 283 20.35 5.11 -12.33
N HIS A 284 20.03 6.07 -13.20
CA HIS A 284 19.99 5.88 -14.64
C HIS A 284 20.77 7.04 -15.29
N ASN A 285 21.67 6.74 -16.23
CA ASN A 285 22.54 7.74 -16.90
C ASN A 285 23.25 8.68 -15.89
N ASP A 286 23.83 8.14 -14.82
CA ASP A 286 24.53 8.85 -13.74
C ASP A 286 23.63 9.82 -12.93
N ARG A 287 22.31 9.74 -13.05
CA ARG A 287 21.36 10.51 -12.26
C ARG A 287 20.61 9.60 -11.30
N LEU A 288 20.40 10.07 -10.06
CA LEU A 288 19.59 9.36 -9.09
C LEU A 288 18.15 9.24 -9.59
N LEU A 289 17.58 8.05 -9.48
CA LEU A 289 16.17 7.78 -9.82
C LEU A 289 15.20 8.29 -8.75
N PHE A 290 15.66 8.42 -7.51
CA PHE A 290 14.89 8.89 -6.38
C PHE A 290 15.65 10.01 -5.69
N GLY A 291 14.94 11.06 -5.31
CA GLY A 291 15.48 12.23 -4.65
C GLY A 291 14.46 12.88 -3.72
N PHE A 292 14.75 14.06 -3.29
CA PHE A 292 13.81 14.93 -2.58
C PHE A 292 13.64 16.21 -3.40
N VAL A 293 12.40 16.66 -3.55
CA VAL A 293 12.11 17.99 -4.07
C VAL A 293 12.79 19.03 -3.19
N GLY A 294 13.37 20.04 -3.77
CA GLY A 294 14.03 21.13 -3.03
C GLY A 294 13.10 21.73 -1.97
N SER A 295 13.64 22.03 -0.78
CA SER A 295 12.81 22.54 0.32
C SER A 295 12.00 23.79 -0.02
N SER A 296 12.50 24.65 -0.91
CA SER A 296 11.78 25.84 -1.42
C SER A 296 10.66 25.49 -2.40
N GLU A 297 10.70 24.32 -3.02
CA GLU A 297 9.76 23.86 -4.05
C GLU A 297 8.68 22.91 -3.46
N LEU A 298 8.89 22.43 -2.24
CA LEU A 298 8.02 21.44 -1.58
C LEU A 298 6.55 21.89 -1.54
N GLY A 299 6.29 23.19 -1.44
CA GLY A 299 4.92 23.73 -1.46
C GLY A 299 4.21 23.62 -2.82
N GLY A 300 4.96 23.46 -3.90
CA GLY A 300 4.44 23.21 -5.25
C GLY A 300 4.19 21.73 -5.53
N ASP A 301 4.87 20.84 -4.78
CA ASP A 301 4.67 19.40 -4.80
C ASP A 301 4.53 18.87 -3.37
N VAL A 302 3.34 19.05 -2.82
CA VAL A 302 3.04 18.70 -1.40
C VAL A 302 3.20 17.21 -1.07
N LYS A 303 3.34 16.36 -2.08
CA LYS A 303 3.58 14.93 -1.91
C LYS A 303 5.04 14.53 -2.11
N ASP A 304 5.87 15.47 -2.62
CA ASP A 304 7.28 15.21 -2.93
C ASP A 304 7.44 13.99 -3.86
N SER A 305 6.97 14.15 -5.08
CA SER A 305 6.88 13.06 -6.08
C SER A 305 8.22 12.41 -6.40
N GLU A 306 9.34 13.15 -6.28
CA GLU A 306 10.68 12.59 -6.46
C GLU A 306 11.02 11.53 -5.42
N SER A 307 10.48 11.67 -4.19
CA SER A 307 10.70 10.73 -3.10
C SER A 307 9.75 9.52 -3.12
N LEU A 308 8.71 9.53 -3.94
CA LEU A 308 7.73 8.45 -4.00
C LEU A 308 8.30 7.25 -4.75
N ILE A 309 8.37 6.10 -4.10
CA ILE A 309 8.82 4.84 -4.67
C ILE A 309 7.61 4.01 -5.15
N PHE A 310 6.57 3.97 -4.33
CA PHE A 310 5.31 3.32 -4.65
C PHE A 310 4.13 4.14 -4.14
N THR A 311 3.13 4.33 -5.00
CA THR A 311 1.86 4.99 -4.70
C THR A 311 0.70 4.16 -5.20
N VAL A 312 -0.50 4.40 -4.67
CA VAL A 312 -1.75 3.93 -5.27
C VAL A 312 -2.57 5.12 -5.72
N SER A 313 -3.37 4.93 -6.77
CA SER A 313 -4.23 5.98 -7.31
C SER A 313 -5.64 5.89 -6.71
N ASN A 314 -6.19 7.04 -6.31
CA ASN A 314 -7.60 7.20 -5.99
C ASN A 314 -8.09 8.54 -6.58
N GLU A 315 -8.85 8.47 -7.66
CA GLU A 315 -9.36 9.66 -8.36
C GLU A 315 -10.33 10.49 -7.49
N THR A 316 -10.98 9.89 -6.49
CA THR A 316 -11.88 10.56 -5.56
C THR A 316 -11.22 11.04 -4.26
N LEU A 317 -9.88 10.93 -4.16
CA LEU A 317 -9.13 11.15 -2.93
C LEU A 317 -9.44 12.47 -2.23
N THR A 318 -9.49 13.57 -2.99
CA THR A 318 -9.77 14.91 -2.43
C THR A 318 -11.20 15.00 -1.89
N ASP A 319 -12.18 14.46 -2.60
CA ASP A 319 -13.57 14.43 -2.16
C ASP A 319 -13.76 13.50 -0.93
N ASP A 320 -13.05 12.39 -0.88
CA ASP A 320 -13.03 11.46 0.25
C ASP A 320 -12.40 12.08 1.52
N PHE A 321 -11.37 12.92 1.36
CA PHE A 321 -10.68 13.57 2.48
C PHE A 321 -11.37 14.84 2.96
N LYS A 322 -11.97 15.63 2.08
CA LYS A 322 -12.61 16.93 2.36
C LYS A 322 -13.59 16.92 3.53
N PRO A 323 -14.47 15.90 3.72
CA PRO A 323 -15.36 15.85 4.87
C PRO A 323 -14.64 15.86 6.22
N PHE A 324 -13.38 15.44 6.28
CA PHE A 324 -12.59 15.35 7.51
C PHE A 324 -11.76 16.60 7.82
N ILE A 325 -11.85 17.63 6.97
CA ILE A 325 -11.15 18.90 7.17
C ILE A 325 -12.08 20.11 7.03
N THR A 326 -13.37 19.90 6.78
CA THR A 326 -14.35 20.97 6.69
C THR A 326 -14.76 21.44 8.08
N SER A 327 -14.82 22.76 8.32
CA SER A 327 -14.96 23.37 9.65
C SER A 327 -16.23 22.99 10.41
N ASP A 328 -17.33 22.72 9.71
CA ASP A 328 -18.62 22.31 10.25
C ASP A 328 -18.81 20.79 10.35
N SER A 329 -17.81 20.00 9.94
CA SER A 329 -17.83 18.57 10.14
C SER A 329 -17.64 18.19 11.60
N LYS A 330 -18.42 17.21 12.06
CA LYS A 330 -18.40 16.73 13.45
C LYS A 330 -17.13 15.94 13.80
N THR A 331 -16.52 15.28 12.82
CA THR A 331 -15.26 14.54 12.97
C THR A 331 -14.26 15.07 11.98
N ARG A 332 -13.16 15.63 12.50
CA ARG A 332 -12.11 16.27 11.71
C ARG A 332 -10.74 15.68 12.04
N PHE A 333 -9.90 15.53 11.03
CA PHE A 333 -8.53 15.03 11.14
C PHE A 333 -7.56 16.20 11.25
N LEU A 334 -7.54 16.80 12.42
CA LEU A 334 -6.74 17.96 12.76
C LEU A 334 -5.64 17.58 13.74
N PHE A 335 -4.51 18.25 13.64
CA PHE A 335 -3.36 18.04 14.52
C PHE A 335 -2.77 19.36 15.04
N SER A 336 -1.96 19.28 16.09
CA SER A 336 -1.17 20.41 16.58
C SER A 336 0.17 20.48 15.84
N GLY A 337 0.29 21.40 14.88
CA GLY A 337 1.54 21.61 14.15
C GLY A 337 2.68 22.04 15.06
N SER A 338 2.43 22.86 16.10
CA SER A 338 3.44 23.24 17.07
C SER A 338 3.99 22.03 17.86
N SER A 339 3.15 21.03 18.14
CA SER A 339 3.56 19.77 18.77
C SER A 339 4.31 18.86 17.80
N ILE A 340 3.83 18.71 16.56
CA ILE A 340 4.46 17.81 15.58
C ILE A 340 5.79 18.38 15.10
N PHE A 341 5.82 19.65 14.66
CA PHE A 341 7.02 20.29 14.11
C PHE A 341 7.89 20.98 15.17
N GLU A 342 7.56 20.80 16.46
CA GLU A 342 8.34 21.28 17.61
C GLU A 342 8.64 22.80 17.57
N GLY A 343 7.75 23.57 16.91
CA GLY A 343 7.90 25.01 16.75
C GLY A 343 9.01 25.45 15.79
N SER A 344 9.61 24.52 15.05
CA SER A 344 10.67 24.84 14.08
C SER A 344 10.15 25.74 12.96
N GLN A 345 10.87 26.85 12.73
CA GLN A 345 10.58 27.76 11.59
C GLN A 345 11.28 27.30 10.31
N GLU A 346 12.27 26.41 10.41
CA GLU A 346 13.01 25.88 9.26
C GLU A 346 12.30 24.70 8.61
N ASP A 347 11.54 23.91 9.38
CA ASP A 347 10.87 22.71 8.89
C ASP A 347 9.72 23.06 7.93
N GLN A 348 9.99 22.94 6.65
CA GLN A 348 9.03 23.27 5.58
C GLN A 348 7.78 22.39 5.58
N ARG A 349 7.81 21.20 6.22
CA ARG A 349 6.63 20.33 6.37
C ARG A 349 5.53 20.99 7.20
N GLY A 350 5.89 21.92 8.10
CA GLY A 350 4.96 22.71 8.90
C GLY A 350 4.56 24.05 8.26
N SER A 351 5.06 24.38 7.08
CA SER A 351 4.76 25.64 6.41
C SER A 351 3.31 25.72 5.92
N SER A 352 2.82 26.94 5.70
CA SER A 352 1.45 27.18 5.21
C SER A 352 1.18 26.61 3.81
N SER A 353 2.20 26.26 3.05
CA SER A 353 2.05 25.56 1.78
C SER A 353 1.75 24.07 1.98
N MET A 354 2.26 23.46 3.05
CA MET A 354 2.13 22.03 3.35
C MET A 354 0.94 21.72 4.27
N VAL A 355 0.55 22.66 5.11
CA VAL A 355 -0.56 22.51 6.05
C VAL A 355 -1.61 23.59 5.87
N GLY A 356 -2.88 23.20 6.02
CA GLY A 356 -3.99 24.15 6.14
C GLY A 356 -4.28 24.46 7.61
N ASN A 357 -4.70 25.69 7.92
CA ASN A 357 -4.98 26.14 9.28
C ASN A 357 -6.49 26.20 9.55
N GLN A 358 -6.89 25.72 10.73
CA GLN A 358 -8.22 25.93 11.31
C GLN A 358 -8.03 26.39 12.76
N GLU A 359 -8.25 27.68 13.02
CA GLU A 359 -7.97 28.28 14.34
C GLU A 359 -6.50 28.08 14.76
N SER A 360 -6.26 27.32 15.85
CA SER A 360 -4.92 27.01 16.40
C SER A 360 -4.37 25.64 15.98
N VAL A 361 -5.09 24.91 15.13
CA VAL A 361 -4.77 23.54 14.70
C VAL A 361 -4.68 23.45 13.17
N GLN A 362 -4.08 22.39 12.66
CA GLN A 362 -3.78 22.22 11.26
C GLN A 362 -4.32 20.89 10.71
N TYR A 363 -4.38 20.81 9.38
CA TYR A 363 -4.57 19.59 8.61
C TYR A 363 -3.53 19.49 7.49
N SER A 364 -3.21 18.28 7.04
CA SER A 364 -2.29 18.07 5.94
C SER A 364 -2.92 18.44 4.60
N LYS A 365 -2.17 19.15 3.75
CA LYS A 365 -2.59 19.46 2.38
C LYS A 365 -2.27 18.34 1.37
N LYS A 366 -1.64 17.25 1.78
CA LYS A 366 -1.32 16.13 0.87
C LYS A 366 -2.52 15.63 0.06
N TYR A 367 -3.73 15.73 0.62
CA TYR A 367 -4.96 15.17 0.04
C TYR A 367 -6.01 16.25 -0.29
N THR A 368 -5.56 17.47 -0.56
CA THR A 368 -6.44 18.61 -0.90
C THR A 368 -6.18 19.20 -2.29
N LEU A 369 -5.39 18.53 -3.11
CA LEU A 369 -5.09 18.97 -4.46
C LEU A 369 -6.36 18.89 -5.33
N ALA A 370 -6.55 19.90 -6.19
CA ALA A 370 -7.66 19.91 -7.13
C ALA A 370 -7.50 18.80 -8.17
N GLU A 371 -8.62 18.22 -8.60
CA GLU A 371 -8.66 17.28 -9.71
C GLU A 371 -7.92 17.83 -10.94
N GLY A 372 -7.15 16.99 -11.61
CA GLY A 372 -6.32 17.35 -12.75
C GLY A 372 -4.99 18.05 -12.41
N THR A 373 -4.73 18.34 -11.14
CA THR A 373 -3.39 18.77 -10.68
C THR A 373 -2.48 17.57 -10.57
N ASP A 374 -1.19 17.69 -10.92
CA ASP A 374 -0.22 16.62 -10.77
C ASP A 374 -0.27 16.01 -9.36
N GLY A 375 -0.43 14.71 -9.31
CA GLY A 375 -0.43 13.95 -8.06
C GLY A 375 -1.70 14.10 -7.21
N TYR A 376 -2.80 14.67 -7.71
CA TYR A 376 -4.04 14.81 -6.94
C TYR A 376 -4.59 13.47 -6.43
N ASP A 377 -4.43 12.42 -7.21
CA ASP A 377 -4.90 11.06 -6.96
C ASP A 377 -3.91 10.17 -6.18
N MET A 378 -2.66 10.63 -5.99
CA MET A 378 -1.60 9.83 -5.37
C MET A 378 -1.80 9.62 -3.87
N ILE A 379 -1.78 8.37 -3.44
CA ILE A 379 -1.67 7.99 -2.04
C ILE A 379 -0.29 7.35 -1.83
N PRO A 380 0.64 7.99 -1.12
CA PRO A 380 1.95 7.43 -0.85
C PRO A 380 1.87 6.14 -0.03
N VAL A 381 2.59 5.10 -0.46
CA VAL A 381 2.70 3.81 0.26
C VAL A 381 4.12 3.56 0.73
N ILE A 382 5.12 3.85 -0.12
CA ILE A 382 6.55 3.74 0.23
C ILE A 382 7.29 4.97 -0.29
N ARG A 383 8.10 5.59 0.58
CA ARG A 383 8.92 6.77 0.30
C ARG A 383 10.40 6.53 0.46
N LEU A 384 11.20 7.35 -0.20
CA LEU A 384 12.64 7.39 -0.05
C LEU A 384 13.10 7.70 1.39
N SER A 385 12.39 8.57 2.10
CA SER A 385 12.68 8.90 3.50
C SER A 385 12.66 7.66 4.40
N GLU A 386 11.77 6.70 4.15
CA GLU A 386 11.75 5.43 4.89
C GLU A 386 13.04 4.62 4.67
N MET A 387 13.60 4.65 3.46
CA MET A 387 14.87 3.97 3.16
C MET A 387 16.02 4.57 3.98
N TYR A 388 16.09 5.90 4.07
CA TYR A 388 17.05 6.58 4.94
C TYR A 388 16.85 6.21 6.41
N TYR A 389 15.62 6.10 6.90
CA TYR A 389 15.32 5.70 8.28
C TYR A 389 15.72 4.25 8.58
N ILE A 390 15.53 3.34 7.63
CA ILE A 390 16.01 1.95 7.74
C ILE A 390 17.54 1.90 7.83
N MET A 391 18.24 2.66 6.98
CA MET A 391 19.69 2.75 7.01
C MET A 391 20.17 3.37 8.33
N ALA A 392 19.49 4.42 8.81
CA ALA A 392 19.80 5.05 10.10
C ALA A 392 19.67 4.05 11.26
N GLU A 393 18.61 3.25 11.28
CA GLU A 393 18.40 2.25 12.33
C GLU A 393 19.47 1.16 12.31
N TYR A 394 19.87 0.68 11.15
CA TYR A 394 21.00 -0.25 11.03
C TYR A 394 22.28 0.30 11.64
N TYR A 395 22.64 1.55 11.32
CA TYR A 395 23.82 2.19 11.90
C TYR A 395 23.71 2.38 13.42
N ALA A 396 22.56 2.83 13.90
CA ALA A 396 22.34 3.02 15.34
C ALA A 396 22.44 1.70 16.14
N ARG A 397 21.88 0.62 15.61
CA ARG A 397 21.96 -0.72 16.24
C ARG A 397 23.37 -1.31 16.24
N ASN A 398 24.24 -0.86 15.33
CA ASN A 398 25.66 -1.18 15.31
C ASN A 398 26.50 -0.12 16.07
N ALA A 399 25.88 0.69 16.91
CA ALA A 399 26.49 1.78 17.69
C ALA A 399 27.27 2.81 16.85
N ASN A 400 27.00 2.89 15.54
CA ASN A 400 27.53 3.94 14.67
C ASN A 400 26.58 5.14 14.63
N PHE A 401 26.53 5.87 15.74
CA PHE A 401 25.57 6.96 15.92
C PHE A 401 25.86 8.16 15.02
N ILE A 402 27.10 8.33 14.56
CA ILE A 402 27.46 9.40 13.61
C ILE A 402 26.78 9.15 12.27
N GLU A 403 26.91 7.97 11.70
CA GLU A 403 26.26 7.64 10.42
C GLU A 403 24.73 7.58 10.57
N ALA A 404 24.22 7.09 11.70
CA ALA A 404 22.79 7.14 11.99
C ALA A 404 22.25 8.58 11.95
N GLY A 405 22.97 9.52 12.57
CA GLY A 405 22.63 10.95 12.54
C GLY A 405 22.65 11.53 11.12
N LYS A 406 23.68 11.20 10.32
CA LYS A 406 23.76 11.65 8.92
C LYS A 406 22.57 11.19 8.07
N MET A 407 22.10 9.96 8.27
CA MET A 407 20.92 9.44 7.54
C MET A 407 19.66 10.20 7.92
N LEU A 408 19.43 10.50 9.19
CA LEU A 408 18.31 11.34 9.61
C LEU A 408 18.44 12.76 9.04
N ASP A 409 19.65 13.34 9.10
CA ASP A 409 19.91 14.70 8.62
C ASP A 409 19.80 14.85 7.11
N ALA A 410 19.99 13.79 6.34
CA ALA A 410 19.72 13.79 4.90
C ALA A 410 18.26 14.14 4.61
N VAL A 411 17.30 13.51 5.31
CA VAL A 411 15.88 13.82 5.18
C VAL A 411 15.57 15.20 5.75
N ARG A 412 16.08 15.52 6.94
CA ARG A 412 15.84 16.80 7.62
C ARG A 412 16.32 18.00 6.80
N SER A 413 17.50 17.90 6.20
CA SER A 413 18.05 18.95 5.33
C SER A 413 17.21 19.16 4.08
N ALA A 414 16.71 18.09 3.48
CA ALA A 414 15.77 18.17 2.35
C ALA A 414 14.45 18.85 2.75
N ARG A 415 14.10 18.85 4.03
CA ARG A 415 12.92 19.56 4.58
C ARG A 415 13.24 20.96 5.12
N GLY A 416 14.45 21.47 4.88
CA GLY A 416 14.88 22.82 5.23
C GLY A 416 15.56 22.95 6.58
N ILE A 417 15.65 21.88 7.39
CA ILE A 417 16.30 21.92 8.71
C ILE A 417 17.81 21.77 8.54
N ILE A 418 18.54 22.89 8.56
CA ILE A 418 20.00 22.93 8.34
C ILE A 418 20.78 23.43 9.57
N SER A 419 20.14 24.13 10.49
CA SER A 419 20.80 24.76 11.65
C SER A 419 21.10 23.79 12.79
N ASN A 420 20.48 22.61 12.81
CA ASN A 420 20.56 21.66 13.92
C ASN A 420 20.76 20.23 13.42
N THR A 421 21.95 19.69 13.62
CA THR A 421 22.29 18.30 13.28
C THR A 421 21.77 17.31 14.31
N SER A 422 21.49 16.08 13.87
CA SER A 422 21.05 14.98 14.73
C SER A 422 22.22 14.41 15.54
N ASN A 423 22.45 14.95 16.74
CA ASN A 423 23.45 14.38 17.66
C ASN A 423 22.86 13.19 18.41
N ILE A 424 23.19 11.97 17.98
CA ILE A 424 22.72 10.71 18.57
C ILE A 424 23.74 10.23 19.61
N ILE A 425 23.29 9.92 20.83
CA ILE A 425 24.15 9.51 21.94
C ILE A 425 23.90 8.05 22.41
N SER A 426 22.78 7.48 22.05
CA SER A 426 22.43 6.09 22.39
C SER A 426 21.38 5.56 21.42
N LEU A 427 21.10 4.25 21.48
CA LEU A 427 20.02 3.63 20.70
C LEU A 427 18.64 4.17 21.10
N ASP A 428 18.39 4.37 22.39
CA ASP A 428 17.11 4.91 22.87
C ASP A 428 16.90 6.37 22.42
N ASP A 429 17.96 7.19 22.47
CA ASP A 429 17.94 8.55 21.94
C ASP A 429 17.66 8.55 20.42
N PHE A 430 18.31 7.63 19.68
CA PHE A 430 18.04 7.44 18.26
C PHE A 430 16.57 7.11 18.00
N ILE A 431 16.03 6.09 18.69
CA ILE A 431 14.62 5.66 18.51
C ILE A 431 13.66 6.82 18.80
N GLY A 432 13.91 7.60 19.84
CA GLY A 432 13.10 8.78 20.15
C GLY A 432 13.11 9.82 19.02
N LYS A 433 14.29 10.11 18.45
CA LYS A 433 14.44 11.03 17.31
C LYS A 433 13.84 10.49 16.03
N LEU A 434 14.06 9.20 15.74
CA LEU A 434 13.47 8.52 14.59
C LEU A 434 11.96 8.61 14.59
N LEU A 435 11.29 8.29 15.69
CA LEU A 435 9.83 8.35 15.81
C LEU A 435 9.30 9.77 15.62
N LYS A 436 10.00 10.79 16.09
CA LYS A 436 9.66 12.19 15.83
C LYS A 436 9.78 12.55 14.36
N GLU A 437 10.83 12.12 13.67
CA GLU A 437 11.00 12.39 12.24
C GLU A 437 9.95 11.63 11.40
N ILE A 438 9.67 10.37 11.71
CA ILE A 438 8.60 9.59 11.06
C ILE A 438 7.24 10.28 11.26
N ARG A 439 6.96 10.79 12.47
CA ARG A 439 5.73 11.51 12.76
C ARG A 439 5.54 12.74 11.89
N LYS A 440 6.61 13.50 11.62
CA LYS A 440 6.60 14.69 10.76
C LYS A 440 6.47 14.33 9.28
N GLU A 441 7.27 13.37 8.84
CA GLU A 441 7.45 13.03 7.42
C GLU A 441 6.24 12.29 6.86
N LEU A 442 5.75 11.29 7.60
CA LEU A 442 4.75 10.35 7.14
C LEU A 442 3.34 10.65 7.66
N ILE A 443 3.08 11.91 8.09
CA ILE A 443 1.75 12.31 8.52
C ILE A 443 0.72 12.09 7.41
N GLY A 444 -0.37 11.40 7.76
CA GLY A 444 -1.41 11.01 6.83
C GLY A 444 -1.08 9.78 5.97
N GLU A 445 0.00 9.03 6.27
CA GLU A 445 0.42 7.87 5.48
C GLU A 445 0.36 6.54 6.25
N GLY A 446 -0.15 6.57 7.49
CA GLY A 446 -0.46 5.38 8.30
C GLY A 446 0.75 4.61 8.83
N GLN A 447 2.00 5.10 8.65
CA GLN A 447 3.18 4.29 8.98
C GLN A 447 3.64 4.43 10.44
N LEU A 448 3.33 5.54 11.13
CA LEU A 448 3.78 5.77 12.50
C LEU A 448 3.27 4.69 13.48
N TYR A 449 1.99 4.29 13.37
CA TYR A 449 1.42 3.21 14.19
C TYR A 449 2.20 1.90 14.07
N PHE A 450 2.58 1.54 12.86
CA PHE A 450 3.36 0.32 12.61
C PHE A 450 4.78 0.42 13.18
N GLN A 451 5.39 1.61 13.23
CA GLN A 451 6.68 1.80 13.89
C GLN A 451 6.57 1.67 15.41
N TYR A 452 5.52 2.22 16.01
CA TYR A 452 5.25 2.00 17.43
C TYR A 452 5.07 0.51 17.74
N LYS A 453 4.28 -0.20 16.94
CA LYS A 453 4.06 -1.64 17.08
C LYS A 453 5.35 -2.45 16.93
N ARG A 454 6.13 -2.17 15.88
CA ARG A 454 7.39 -2.87 15.59
C ARG A 454 8.40 -2.74 16.73
N LEU A 455 8.48 -1.55 17.33
CA LEU A 455 9.38 -1.24 18.42
C LEU A 455 8.80 -1.57 19.81
N ASN A 456 7.58 -2.12 19.85
CA ASN A 456 6.82 -2.33 21.07
C ASN A 456 6.74 -1.08 21.98
N ASN A 457 6.67 0.09 21.35
CA ASN A 457 6.53 1.36 22.05
C ASN A 457 5.06 1.69 22.24
N ASN A 458 4.53 1.45 23.43
CA ASN A 458 3.14 1.73 23.80
C ASN A 458 3.00 2.97 24.70
N SER A 459 4.06 3.73 24.89
CA SER A 459 4.09 4.90 25.80
C SER A 459 3.43 6.14 25.21
N PHE A 460 3.04 6.13 23.93
CA PHE A 460 2.46 7.28 23.24
C PHE A 460 0.97 7.48 23.55
N ALA A 461 0.27 6.48 24.09
CA ALA A 461 -1.12 6.57 24.51
C ALA A 461 -1.47 5.48 25.54
N ASP A 462 -2.51 5.73 26.35
CA ASP A 462 -3.03 4.75 27.29
C ASP A 462 -3.86 3.67 26.60
N GLY A 463 -3.76 2.43 27.08
CA GLY A 463 -4.58 1.31 26.63
C GLY A 463 -4.29 0.81 25.23
N VAL A 464 -3.12 1.11 24.67
CA VAL A 464 -2.70 0.71 23.32
C VAL A 464 -2.82 -0.81 23.15
N LYS A 465 -3.53 -1.22 22.09
CA LYS A 465 -3.64 -2.60 21.63
C LYS A 465 -3.11 -2.69 20.20
N PHE A 466 -2.02 -3.43 20.00
CA PHE A 466 -1.36 -3.54 18.70
C PHE A 466 -1.86 -4.67 17.81
N VAL A 467 -2.63 -5.62 18.35
CA VAL A 467 -3.12 -6.79 17.62
C VAL A 467 -4.62 -6.74 17.56
N PHE A 468 -5.17 -6.83 16.35
CA PHE A 468 -6.59 -6.95 16.15
C PHE A 468 -7.06 -8.40 16.32
N ASP A 469 -8.25 -8.58 16.85
CA ASP A 469 -8.93 -9.86 16.85
C ASP A 469 -9.35 -10.22 15.41
N ARG A 470 -9.27 -11.49 15.07
CA ARG A 470 -9.77 -11.99 13.78
C ARG A 470 -11.28 -11.82 13.70
N PRO A 471 -11.86 -11.68 12.47
CA PRO A 471 -13.31 -11.73 12.32
C PRO A 471 -13.91 -13.02 12.90
N GLU A 472 -15.09 -12.91 13.50
CA GLU A 472 -15.74 -14.03 14.22
C GLU A 472 -15.98 -15.28 13.34
N ASN A 473 -16.19 -15.10 12.04
CA ASN A 473 -16.33 -16.19 11.07
C ASN A 473 -15.01 -16.88 10.69
N GLU A 474 -13.87 -16.34 11.15
CA GLU A 474 -12.52 -16.86 10.93
C GLU A 474 -11.90 -17.42 12.23
N GLU A 475 -12.66 -17.45 13.31
CA GLU A 475 -12.26 -18.12 14.55
C GLU A 475 -12.30 -19.64 14.35
N ILE A 476 -11.18 -20.32 14.69
CA ILE A 476 -11.01 -21.78 14.60
C ILE A 476 -11.32 -22.39 15.96
#